data_37491f978477a4255ba5ba6ee8a6df80
#
_entry.id   37491f978477a4255ba5ba6ee8a6df80
#
_cell.length_a   1.000
_cell.length_b   1.000
_cell.length_c   1.000
_cell.angle_alpha   90.00
_cell.angle_beta   90.00
_cell.angle_gamma   90.00
#
_symmetry.space_group_name_H-M   'P 1'
#
loop_
_entity.id
_entity.type
_entity.pdbx_description
1 polymer ?
#
loop_
_entity_poly.entity_id
_entity_poly.type
_entity_poly.pdbx_seq_one_letter_code
_entity_poly.pdbx_strand_id
1 'polypeptide(L)'
;GRVPKTTVLSKAMEHLNSAIRDSLRCSDVYTRYSISQYIILLPTVTMEKGEMVMKRILGNFRRLYSRKDLVVDYKLQPVLPWERTPAGIRE
;
A
#
# COMPACT_ATOMS: atom_id res chain seq x y z
N GLY A 1 18.01 -2.24 -24.43
CA GLY A 1 16.94 -1.58 -24.44
C GLY A 1 16.40 -1.13 -23.11
N ARG A 2 15.57 -0.16 -23.21
CA ARG A 2 14.99 0.38 -22.05
C ARG A 2 13.58 -0.11 -21.91
N VAL A 3 13.31 -0.73 -20.83
CA VAL A 3 11.96 -1.20 -20.57
C VAL A 3 11.05 -0.01 -20.34
N PRO A 4 9.90 0.02 -20.98
CA PRO A 4 8.95 1.09 -20.72
C PRO A 4 8.57 1.09 -19.26
N LYS A 5 8.81 2.18 -18.61
CA LYS A 5 8.56 2.25 -17.19
C LYS A 5 7.09 2.09 -16.86
N THR A 6 6.22 2.54 -17.74
CA THR A 6 4.80 2.40 -17.51
C THR A 6 4.39 0.93 -17.49
N THR A 7 4.99 0.11 -18.33
CA THR A 7 4.66 -1.31 -18.35
C THR A 7 5.11 -1.99 -17.07
N VAL A 8 6.34 -1.72 -16.66
CA VAL A 8 6.85 -2.31 -15.43
C VAL A 8 6.04 -1.83 -14.24
N LEU A 9 5.76 -0.55 -14.19
CA LEU A 9 5.00 0.00 -13.08
C LEU A 9 3.59 -0.57 -13.04
N SER A 10 2.96 -0.71 -14.18
CA SER A 10 1.61 -1.24 -14.24
C SER A 10 1.58 -2.67 -13.71
N LYS A 11 2.53 -3.50 -14.09
CA LYS A 11 2.59 -4.85 -13.60
C LYS A 11 2.90 -4.91 -12.11
N ALA A 12 3.80 -4.04 -11.67
CA ALA A 12 4.14 -3.98 -10.26
C ALA A 12 2.92 -3.61 -9.44
N MET A 13 2.13 -2.65 -9.92
CA MET A 13 0.95 -2.23 -9.20
C MET A 13 -0.12 -3.32 -9.16
N GLU A 14 -0.21 -4.12 -10.21
CA GLU A 14 -1.14 -5.24 -10.20
C GLU A 14 -0.76 -6.26 -9.14
N HIS A 15 0.54 -6.59 -9.08
CA HIS A 15 1.00 -7.54 -8.09
C HIS A 15 0.90 -6.97 -6.69
N LEU A 16 1.14 -5.67 -6.55
CA LEU A 16 1.01 -5.03 -5.26
C LEU A 16 -0.45 -5.05 -4.81
N ASN A 17 -1.36 -4.84 -5.73
CA ASN A 17 -2.78 -4.93 -5.41
C ASN A 17 -3.13 -6.32 -4.87
N SER A 18 -2.63 -7.36 -5.51
CA SER A 18 -2.87 -8.71 -5.05
C SER A 18 -2.28 -8.96 -3.67
N ALA A 19 -1.06 -8.48 -3.46
CA ALA A 19 -0.39 -8.65 -2.18
C ALA A 19 -1.16 -7.95 -1.06
N ILE A 20 -1.64 -6.75 -1.34
CA ILE A 20 -2.42 -6.00 -0.36
C ILE A 20 -3.71 -6.74 -0.05
N ARG A 21 -4.43 -7.12 -1.10
CA ARG A 21 -5.71 -7.78 -0.92
C ARG A 21 -5.58 -9.07 -0.11
N ASP A 22 -4.52 -9.83 -0.37
CA ASP A 22 -4.34 -11.10 0.30
C ASP A 22 -3.88 -10.93 1.74
N SER A 23 -3.40 -9.77 2.11
CA SER A 23 -2.84 -9.54 3.43
C SER A 23 -3.80 -8.82 4.37
N LEU A 24 -4.86 -8.24 3.87
CA LEU A 24 -5.76 -7.44 4.67
C LEU A 24 -6.95 -8.25 5.17
N ARG A 25 -7.54 -7.74 6.24
CA ARG A 25 -8.75 -8.35 6.79
C ARG A 25 -9.97 -7.64 6.25
N CYS A 26 -11.15 -8.18 6.57
CA CYS A 26 -12.40 -7.61 6.09
C CYS A 26 -12.57 -6.16 6.49
N SER A 27 -12.11 -5.81 7.67
CA SER A 27 -12.30 -4.44 8.17
C SER A 27 -11.29 -3.46 7.63
N ASP A 28 -10.29 -3.95 6.93
CA ASP A 28 -9.27 -3.08 6.37
C ASP A 28 -9.70 -2.62 5.00
N VAL A 29 -9.26 -1.42 4.64
CA VAL A 29 -9.66 -0.82 3.37
C VAL A 29 -8.43 -0.29 2.67
N TYR A 30 -8.41 -0.39 1.36
CA TYR A 30 -7.34 0.21 0.60
C TYR A 30 -7.89 0.75 -0.70
N THR A 31 -7.18 1.74 -1.23
CA THR A 31 -7.58 2.34 -2.49
C THR A 31 -6.35 2.78 -3.25
N ARG A 32 -6.45 2.79 -4.55
CA ARG A 32 -5.38 3.29 -5.38
C ARG A 32 -5.39 4.80 -5.33
N TYR A 33 -4.27 5.37 -4.94
CA TYR A 33 -4.18 6.80 -4.78
C TYR A 33 -3.59 7.48 -6.01
N SER A 34 -2.66 6.81 -6.65
CA SER A 34 -2.05 7.34 -7.86
C SER A 34 -1.55 6.17 -8.69
N ILE A 35 -0.89 6.48 -9.78
CA ILE A 35 -0.40 5.42 -10.66
C ILE A 35 0.67 4.59 -9.99
N SER A 36 1.25 5.08 -8.91
CA SER A 36 2.30 4.35 -8.22
C SER A 36 2.07 4.23 -6.72
N GLN A 37 0.86 4.51 -6.23
CA GLN A 37 0.65 4.56 -4.79
C GLN A 37 -0.70 3.98 -4.40
N TYR A 38 -0.71 3.35 -3.24
CA TYR A 38 -1.94 2.89 -2.59
C TYR A 38 -2.02 3.52 -1.21
N ILE A 39 -3.23 3.74 -0.76
CA ILE A 39 -3.49 4.15 0.61
C ILE A 39 -4.23 3.01 1.28
N ILE A 40 -3.75 2.60 2.44
CA ILE A 40 -4.33 1.50 3.18
C ILE A 40 -4.76 2.01 4.55
N LEU A 41 -5.97 1.72 4.93
CA LEU A 41 -6.49 2.08 6.23
C LEU A 41 -6.64 0.83 7.08
N LEU A 42 -6.00 0.84 8.22
CA LEU A 42 -6.02 -0.29 9.15
C LEU A 42 -6.70 0.16 10.44
N PRO A 43 -8.01 -0.01 10.53
CA PRO A 43 -8.73 0.46 11.72
C PRO A 43 -8.32 -0.34 12.96
N THR A 44 -8.24 0.34 14.07
CA THR A 44 -8.00 -0.28 15.37
C THR A 44 -6.72 -1.12 15.42
N VAL A 45 -5.71 -0.69 14.72
CA VAL A 45 -4.42 -1.37 14.69
C VAL A 45 -3.38 -0.46 15.31
N THR A 46 -2.55 -1.03 16.18
CA THR A 46 -1.44 -0.27 16.73
C THR A 46 -0.38 -0.06 15.65
N MET A 47 0.52 0.89 15.89
CA MET A 47 1.61 1.11 14.95
C MET A 47 2.45 -0.14 14.79
N GLU A 48 2.64 -0.85 15.86
CA GLU A 48 3.43 -2.07 15.84
C GLU A 48 2.80 -3.12 14.94
N LYS A 49 1.51 -3.31 15.07
CA LYS A 49 0.81 -4.28 14.22
C LYS A 49 0.70 -3.79 12.80
N GLY A 50 0.58 -2.47 12.63
CA GLY A 50 0.59 -1.90 11.30
C GLY A 50 1.88 -2.22 10.57
N GLU A 51 3.01 -2.13 11.29
CA GLU A 51 4.28 -2.50 10.70
C GLU A 51 4.30 -3.95 10.26
N MET A 52 3.73 -4.83 11.07
CA MET A 52 3.68 -6.23 10.70
C MET A 52 2.86 -6.46 9.45
N VAL A 53 1.75 -5.75 9.34
CA VAL A 53 0.90 -5.87 8.15
C VAL A 53 1.67 -5.40 6.92
N MET A 54 2.37 -4.27 7.03
CA MET A 54 3.10 -3.76 5.89
C MET A 54 4.23 -4.70 5.48
N LYS A 55 4.90 -5.30 6.45
CA LYS A 55 5.95 -6.26 6.12
C LYS A 55 5.39 -7.49 5.43
N ARG A 56 4.20 -7.90 5.84
CA ARG A 56 3.55 -9.03 5.17
C ARG A 56 3.20 -8.69 3.74
N ILE A 57 2.70 -7.49 3.52
CA ILE A 57 2.36 -7.05 2.17
C ILE A 57 3.61 -7.05 1.29
N LEU A 58 4.69 -6.49 1.80
CA LEU A 58 5.92 -6.43 1.03
C LEU A 58 6.49 -7.81 0.76
N GLY A 59 6.39 -8.70 1.74
CA GLY A 59 6.85 -10.07 1.54
C GLY A 59 6.05 -10.78 0.46
N ASN A 60 4.73 -10.61 0.48
CA ASN A 60 3.89 -11.20 -0.54
C ASN A 60 4.18 -10.60 -1.91
N PHE A 61 4.40 -9.30 -1.94
CA PHE A 61 4.70 -8.64 -3.20
C PHE A 61 5.99 -9.18 -3.81
N ARG A 62 7.01 -9.38 -2.99
CA ARG A 62 8.28 -9.89 -3.50
C ARG A 62 8.16 -11.28 -4.05
N ARG A 63 7.30 -12.08 -3.48
CA ARG A 63 7.07 -13.42 -4.00
C ARG A 63 6.36 -13.38 -5.34
N LEU A 64 5.47 -12.41 -5.52
CA LEU A 64 4.72 -12.32 -6.76
C LEU A 64 5.50 -11.65 -7.87
N TYR A 65 6.34 -10.70 -7.51
CA TYR A 65 7.01 -9.89 -8.52
C TYR A 65 8.34 -9.42 -7.98
N SER A 66 9.37 -10.20 -8.25
CA SER A 66 10.69 -9.92 -7.72
C SER A 66 11.54 -9.24 -8.76
N ARG A 67 11.84 -7.96 -8.54
CA ARG A 67 12.70 -7.19 -9.41
C ARG A 67 13.61 -6.35 -8.54
N LYS A 68 14.89 -6.36 -8.88
CA LYS A 68 15.86 -5.61 -8.09
C LYS A 68 15.78 -4.13 -8.34
N ASP A 69 15.25 -3.73 -9.47
CA ASP A 69 15.19 -2.32 -9.83
C ASP A 69 13.92 -1.65 -9.31
N LEU A 70 13.12 -2.38 -8.55
CA LEU A 70 11.91 -1.81 -7.96
C LEU A 70 12.08 -1.69 -6.47
N VAL A 71 11.74 -0.53 -5.96
CA VAL A 71 11.79 -0.26 -4.53
C VAL A 71 10.38 0.11 -4.09
N VAL A 72 9.89 -0.57 -3.09
CA VAL A 72 8.57 -0.28 -2.54
C VAL A 72 8.77 0.23 -1.13
N ASP A 73 8.34 1.45 -0.90
CA ASP A 73 8.42 2.07 0.40
C ASP A 73 7.03 2.31 0.94
N TYR A 74 6.95 2.45 2.23
CA TYR A 74 5.69 2.80 2.84
C TYR A 74 5.93 3.77 3.98
N LYS A 75 4.88 4.48 4.33
CA LYS A 75 4.89 5.38 5.45
C LYS A 75 3.70 5.04 6.32
N LEU A 76 3.96 4.86 7.58
CA LEU A 76 2.94 4.46 8.53
C LEU A 76 2.72 5.59 9.51
N GLN A 77 1.48 6.00 9.68
CA GLN A 77 1.20 7.06 10.63
C GLN A 77 -0.20 6.90 11.17
N PRO A 78 -0.40 7.32 12.42
CA PRO A 78 -1.73 7.24 13.01
C PRO A 78 -2.64 8.29 12.39
N VAL A 79 -3.93 7.94 12.33
CA VAL A 79 -4.92 8.88 11.85
C VAL A 79 -5.84 9.17 13.02
N LEU A 80 -5.84 10.41 13.44
CA LEU A 80 -6.69 10.81 14.54
C LEU A 80 -8.11 11.02 14.04
N PRO A 81 -9.10 10.86 14.92
CA PRO A 81 -10.49 10.95 14.46
C PRO A 81 -10.81 12.20 13.66
N TRP A 82 -10.31 13.34 14.07
CA TRP A 82 -10.62 14.57 13.36
C TRP A 82 -9.85 14.67 12.06
N GLU A 83 -8.83 13.87 11.88
CA GLU A 83 -8.04 13.90 10.65
C GLU A 83 -8.62 13.02 9.58
N ARG A 84 -9.64 12.25 9.90
CA ARG A 84 -10.27 11.43 8.88
C ARG A 84 -11.23 12.20 8.03
N THR A 85 -11.52 13.42 8.44
CA THR A 85 -12.36 14.27 7.65
C THR A 85 -11.64 14.63 6.37
N PRO A 86 -12.33 14.62 5.25
CA PRO A 86 -11.68 15.00 3.99
C PRO A 86 -10.99 16.33 4.12
N ALA A 87 -9.83 16.42 3.54
CA ALA A 87 -9.00 17.58 3.71
C ALA A 87 -9.71 18.87 3.33
N GLY A 88 -10.53 18.82 2.33
CA GLY A 88 -11.19 20.02 1.88
C GLY A 88 -12.19 20.59 2.86
N ILE A 89 -12.53 19.80 3.85
CA ILE A 89 -13.55 20.24 4.79
C ILE A 89 -12.96 20.92 5.99
N ARG A 90 -11.70 20.72 6.21
CA ARG A 90 -11.16 21.33 7.38
C ARG A 90 -11.17 22.78 7.27
N GLU A 91 -11.43 23.40 8.26
CA GLU A 91 -11.40 24.78 8.20
C GLU A 91 -10.40 25.33 8.97
#